data_4eb2b5e134bcb75e5740d5043290d23b
#
_entry.id   4eb2b5e134bcb75e5740d5043290d23b
#
_cell.length_a   1.000
_cell.length_b   1.000
_cell.length_c   1.000
_cell.angle_alpha   90.00
_cell.angle_beta   90.00
_cell.angle_gamma   90.00
#
_symmetry.space_group_name_H-M   'P 1'
#
loop_
_entity.id
_entity.type
_entity.pdbx_description
1 polymer ?
#
loop_
_entity_poly.entity_id
_entity_poly.type
_entity_poly.pdbx_seq_one_letter_code
_entity_poly.pdbx_strand_id
1 'polypeptide(L)'
;MALKELLIFRRHGRQYIPDLEKPVLPDVFGGRPVIRPGWTGEEGETAVALCPTGAIGYRASTLSLDLGKCLFCRACAIAFPDKITFTNDYRTAVNRRENLVITSGTDRTLTIDPAMIRKEIRTLFRGALKLRQVSAGGDNSAEMELNAAGNVNFDMGRFGIEFVASPRHADGIVITGPVTRNMSEALYQTYEAVPSPKLIILAGTDAISGGIYATGRELDRSFLSEFPADLFIPGNPPHPLTFIFGVVHLVRGRSNPG
;
A
#
# COMPACT_ATOMS: atom_id res chain seq x y z
N MET A 1 -13.47 -37.85 -16.27
CA MET A 1 -14.10 -36.82 -15.44
C MET A 1 -15.61 -37.00 -15.54
N ALA A 2 -16.31 -37.23 -14.45
CA ALA A 2 -17.74 -37.49 -14.48
C ALA A 2 -18.52 -36.20 -14.81
N LEU A 3 -19.66 -36.33 -15.52
CA LEU A 3 -20.55 -35.22 -15.88
C LEU A 3 -20.90 -34.32 -14.66
N LYS A 4 -20.98 -34.95 -13.49
CA LYS A 4 -21.24 -34.29 -12.20
C LYS A 4 -20.13 -33.31 -11.78
N GLU A 5 -18.87 -33.66 -12.01
CA GLU A 5 -17.72 -32.81 -11.75
C GLU A 5 -17.68 -31.58 -12.69
N LEU A 6 -18.00 -31.80 -13.97
CA LEU A 6 -18.14 -30.71 -14.95
C LEU A 6 -19.23 -29.70 -14.56
N LEU A 7 -20.36 -30.18 -14.02
CA LEU A 7 -21.45 -29.31 -13.55
C LEU A 7 -21.04 -28.53 -12.28
N ILE A 8 -20.25 -29.13 -11.39
CA ILE A 8 -19.70 -28.47 -10.21
C ILE A 8 -18.74 -27.34 -10.64
N PHE A 9 -17.76 -27.62 -11.51
CA PHE A 9 -16.84 -26.62 -12.04
C PHE A 9 -17.56 -25.46 -12.74
N ARG A 10 -18.59 -25.75 -13.52
CA ARG A 10 -19.39 -24.72 -14.18
C ARG A 10 -20.15 -23.83 -13.20
N ARG A 11 -20.61 -24.37 -12.06
CA ARG A 11 -21.30 -23.61 -10.99
C ARG A 11 -20.36 -22.78 -10.16
N HIS A 12 -19.10 -23.22 -9.96
CA HIS A 12 -18.09 -22.46 -9.21
C HIS A 12 -17.68 -21.18 -9.93
N GLY A 13 -17.82 -21.11 -11.26
CA GLY A 13 -17.44 -19.94 -12.04
C GLY A 13 -15.95 -19.61 -11.92
N ARG A 14 -15.60 -18.35 -12.14
CA ARG A 14 -14.24 -17.81 -11.95
C ARG A 14 -14.09 -17.37 -10.49
N GLN A 15 -13.13 -17.95 -9.78
CA GLN A 15 -12.84 -17.62 -8.39
C GLN A 15 -11.77 -16.54 -8.24
N TYR A 16 -11.07 -16.19 -9.31
CA TYR A 16 -10.04 -15.17 -9.32
C TYR A 16 -10.51 -13.89 -10.03
N ILE A 17 -9.91 -12.77 -9.66
CA ILE A 17 -10.14 -11.48 -10.32
C ILE A 17 -9.46 -11.52 -11.70
N PRO A 18 -10.22 -11.55 -12.80
CA PRO A 18 -9.65 -11.80 -14.14
C PRO A 18 -8.83 -10.64 -14.65
N ASP A 19 -9.24 -9.41 -14.34
CA ASP A 19 -8.58 -8.18 -14.77
C ASP A 19 -8.20 -7.35 -13.56
N LEU A 20 -6.90 -7.16 -13.36
CA LEU A 20 -6.37 -6.37 -12.25
C LEU A 20 -6.73 -4.89 -12.40
N GLU A 21 -6.92 -4.39 -13.62
CA GLU A 21 -7.23 -2.98 -13.87
C GLU A 21 -8.71 -2.65 -13.64
N LYS A 22 -9.58 -3.67 -13.70
CA LYS A 22 -11.05 -3.52 -13.62
C LYS A 22 -11.69 -4.51 -12.65
N PRO A 23 -11.22 -4.58 -11.39
CA PRO A 23 -11.85 -5.45 -10.41
C PRO A 23 -13.22 -4.90 -10.02
N VAL A 24 -14.12 -5.80 -9.69
CA VAL A 24 -15.39 -5.42 -9.04
C VAL A 24 -15.16 -5.41 -7.54
N LEU A 25 -15.21 -4.23 -6.94
CA LEU A 25 -15.06 -4.04 -5.50
C LEU A 25 -16.42 -3.76 -4.85
N PRO A 26 -16.64 -4.20 -3.61
CA PRO A 26 -17.88 -3.92 -2.89
C PRO A 26 -18.01 -2.42 -2.58
N ASP A 27 -19.25 -1.91 -2.48
CA ASP A 27 -19.52 -0.48 -2.19
C ASP A 27 -18.95 -0.01 -0.85
N VAL A 28 -18.74 -0.94 0.08
CA VAL A 28 -18.11 -0.66 1.38
C VAL A 28 -16.60 -0.48 1.30
N PHE A 29 -15.97 -0.79 0.16
CA PHE A 29 -14.54 -0.59 0.00
C PHE A 29 -14.18 0.91 0.09
N GLY A 30 -13.14 1.22 0.83
CA GLY A 30 -12.64 2.59 0.99
C GLY A 30 -11.25 2.74 0.41
N GLY A 31 -11.22 3.06 -0.87
CA GLY A 31 -9.99 3.34 -1.60
C GLY A 31 -9.57 4.81 -1.52
N ARG A 32 -9.08 5.35 -2.62
CA ARG A 32 -8.57 6.72 -2.71
C ARG A 32 -9.64 7.75 -2.32
N PRO A 33 -9.38 8.66 -1.37
CA PRO A 33 -10.29 9.74 -1.04
C PRO A 33 -10.24 10.86 -2.09
N VAL A 34 -11.38 11.51 -2.26
CA VAL A 34 -11.54 12.77 -3.01
C VAL A 34 -11.94 13.85 -2.02
N ILE A 35 -11.27 14.99 -2.05
CA ILE A 35 -11.49 16.12 -1.15
C ILE A 35 -11.97 17.32 -1.98
N ARG A 36 -13.20 17.74 -1.77
CA ARG A 36 -13.76 18.91 -2.45
C ARG A 36 -13.18 20.22 -1.90
N PRO A 37 -13.10 21.29 -2.69
CA PRO A 37 -12.66 22.62 -2.23
C PRO A 37 -13.72 23.28 -1.34
N GLY A 38 -13.42 24.51 -0.87
CA GLY A 38 -14.36 25.35 -0.14
C GLY A 38 -14.37 25.11 1.37
N TRP A 39 -13.21 24.81 1.96
CA TRP A 39 -13.04 24.65 3.40
C TRP A 39 -12.96 26.00 4.11
N THR A 40 -13.75 26.18 5.16
CA THR A 40 -13.61 27.30 6.11
C THR A 40 -12.51 27.00 7.12
N GLY A 41 -12.04 28.02 7.85
CA GLY A 41 -11.04 27.84 8.90
C GLY A 41 -11.51 26.86 9.98
N GLU A 42 -12.73 27.05 10.46
CA GLU A 42 -13.33 26.20 11.50
C GLU A 42 -13.47 24.73 11.08
N GLU A 43 -13.97 24.48 9.87
CA GLU A 43 -14.09 23.13 9.33
C GLU A 43 -12.73 22.46 9.15
N GLY A 44 -11.74 23.21 8.64
CA GLY A 44 -10.38 22.70 8.44
C GLY A 44 -9.71 22.30 9.75
N GLU A 45 -9.79 23.16 10.77
CA GLU A 45 -9.25 22.89 12.12
C GLU A 45 -9.97 21.71 12.77
N THR A 46 -11.29 21.62 12.65
CA THR A 46 -12.08 20.49 13.13
C THR A 46 -11.66 19.19 12.46
N ALA A 47 -11.46 19.20 11.14
CA ALA A 47 -11.00 18.01 10.39
C ALA A 47 -9.60 17.56 10.83
N VAL A 48 -8.68 18.50 11.10
CA VAL A 48 -7.34 18.21 11.63
C VAL A 48 -7.43 17.57 13.01
N ALA A 49 -8.22 18.16 13.92
CA ALA A 49 -8.38 17.67 15.28
C ALA A 49 -9.02 16.27 15.34
N LEU A 50 -9.89 15.95 14.39
CA LEU A 50 -10.58 14.66 14.30
C LEU A 50 -9.65 13.51 13.90
N CYS A 51 -8.51 13.80 13.22
CA CYS A 51 -7.66 12.74 12.66
C CYS A 51 -6.72 12.15 13.71
N PRO A 52 -6.86 10.85 14.08
CA PRO A 52 -6.11 10.27 15.19
C PRO A 52 -4.59 10.12 14.89
N THR A 53 -4.20 10.14 13.63
CA THR A 53 -2.78 9.97 13.22
C THR A 53 -2.17 11.27 12.68
N GLY A 54 -2.90 12.40 12.73
CA GLY A 54 -2.44 13.64 12.14
C GLY A 54 -2.21 13.54 10.62
N ALA A 55 -3.01 12.69 9.93
CA ALA A 55 -2.93 12.56 8.48
C ALA A 55 -3.53 13.78 7.76
N ILE A 56 -4.41 14.54 8.41
CA ILE A 56 -5.06 15.72 7.84
C ILE A 56 -4.27 16.97 8.23
N GLY A 57 -3.98 17.80 7.24
CA GLY A 57 -3.41 19.13 7.42
C GLY A 57 -4.34 20.20 6.80
N TYR A 58 -4.37 21.38 7.39
CA TYR A 58 -5.11 22.53 6.85
C TYR A 58 -4.22 23.76 6.80
N ARG A 59 -4.12 24.37 5.61
CA ARG A 59 -3.33 25.59 5.43
C ARG A 59 -3.88 26.42 4.25
N ALA A 60 -4.02 27.72 4.43
CA ALA A 60 -4.44 28.65 3.38
C ALA A 60 -5.71 28.18 2.63
N SER A 61 -6.76 27.82 3.38
CA SER A 61 -8.04 27.29 2.88
C SER A 61 -7.94 25.99 2.07
N THR A 62 -6.81 25.31 2.13
CA THR A 62 -6.57 24.01 1.48
C THR A 62 -6.44 22.92 2.53
N LEU A 63 -7.28 21.89 2.41
CA LEU A 63 -7.14 20.68 3.23
C LEU A 63 -6.27 19.68 2.48
N SER A 64 -5.36 19.04 3.20
CA SER A 64 -4.53 17.95 2.70
C SER A 64 -4.73 16.69 3.52
N LEU A 65 -4.64 15.53 2.88
CA LEU A 65 -4.69 14.21 3.52
C LEU A 65 -3.51 13.37 3.05
N ASP A 66 -2.66 13.00 3.99
CA ASP A 66 -1.52 12.10 3.77
C ASP A 66 -1.95 10.64 3.92
N LEU A 67 -2.07 9.91 2.80
CA LEU A 67 -2.44 8.50 2.80
C LEU A 67 -1.40 7.60 3.49
N GLY A 68 -0.15 8.03 3.56
CA GLY A 68 0.88 7.30 4.30
C GLY A 68 0.71 7.36 5.81
N LYS A 69 -0.14 8.27 6.33
CA LYS A 69 -0.55 8.37 7.73
C LYS A 69 -2.00 7.96 7.97
N CYS A 70 -2.81 7.87 6.92
CA CYS A 70 -4.24 7.63 7.00
C CYS A 70 -4.55 6.19 7.40
N LEU A 71 -5.39 6.00 8.43
CA LEU A 71 -5.89 4.68 8.84
C LEU A 71 -7.08 4.20 7.99
N PHE A 72 -7.54 4.96 7.02
CA PHE A 72 -8.75 4.69 6.25
C PHE A 72 -10.02 4.48 7.11
N CYS A 73 -10.04 5.03 8.32
CA CYS A 73 -11.14 4.90 9.29
C CYS A 73 -12.41 5.68 8.90
N ARG A 74 -12.30 6.57 7.90
CA ARG A 74 -13.40 7.41 7.36
C ARG A 74 -14.05 8.38 8.35
N ALA A 75 -13.52 8.58 9.56
CA ALA A 75 -14.08 9.52 10.53
C ALA A 75 -14.27 10.92 9.93
N CYS A 76 -13.30 11.38 9.14
CA CYS A 76 -13.39 12.66 8.42
C CYS A 76 -14.51 12.69 7.36
N ALA A 77 -14.74 11.58 6.64
CA ALA A 77 -15.81 11.50 5.65
C ALA A 77 -17.19 11.43 6.30
N ILE A 78 -17.29 10.81 7.48
CA ILE A 78 -18.54 10.80 8.27
C ILE A 78 -18.86 12.20 8.79
N ALA A 79 -17.84 12.95 9.27
CA ALA A 79 -18.02 14.31 9.76
C ALA A 79 -18.29 15.33 8.63
N PHE A 80 -17.71 15.12 7.45
CA PHE A 80 -17.82 16.02 6.31
C PHE A 80 -18.23 15.26 5.03
N PRO A 81 -19.43 14.66 4.97
CA PRO A 81 -19.85 13.77 3.87
C PRO A 81 -19.95 14.49 2.52
N ASP A 82 -20.24 15.79 2.52
CA ASP A 82 -20.30 16.60 1.30
C ASP A 82 -18.92 17.03 0.78
N LYS A 83 -17.86 16.88 1.59
CA LYS A 83 -16.51 17.36 1.28
C LYS A 83 -15.46 16.30 1.12
N ILE A 84 -15.59 15.16 1.82
CA ILE A 84 -14.66 14.04 1.75
C ILE A 84 -15.41 12.76 1.38
N THR A 85 -15.00 12.12 0.30
CA THR A 85 -15.59 10.85 -0.15
C THR A 85 -14.47 9.85 -0.43
N PHE A 86 -14.54 8.65 0.15
CA PHE A 86 -13.67 7.54 -0.20
C PHE A 86 -14.27 6.78 -1.39
N THR A 87 -13.52 6.70 -2.47
CA THR A 87 -13.94 6.03 -3.70
C THR A 87 -13.61 4.52 -3.66
N ASN A 88 -14.02 3.78 -4.68
CA ASN A 88 -13.62 2.38 -4.86
C ASN A 88 -12.27 2.23 -5.59
N ASP A 89 -11.50 3.32 -5.76
CA ASP A 89 -10.19 3.26 -6.41
C ASP A 89 -9.12 2.71 -5.44
N TYR A 90 -8.74 1.45 -5.63
CA TYR A 90 -7.72 0.75 -4.85
C TYR A 90 -6.29 1.11 -5.28
N ARG A 91 -6.11 1.84 -6.40
CA ARG A 91 -4.81 2.19 -6.99
C ARG A 91 -4.18 3.35 -6.23
N THR A 92 -3.72 3.06 -5.01
CA THR A 92 -3.15 4.07 -4.10
C THR A 92 -1.65 3.90 -3.87
N ALA A 93 -1.02 2.86 -4.43
CA ALA A 93 0.41 2.65 -4.33
C ALA A 93 1.20 3.66 -5.18
N VAL A 94 2.30 4.17 -4.63
CA VAL A 94 3.18 5.15 -5.28
C VAL A 94 4.66 4.86 -4.96
N ASN A 95 5.57 5.32 -5.81
CA ASN A 95 7.02 5.22 -5.60
C ASN A 95 7.69 6.55 -5.16
N ARG A 96 6.88 7.56 -4.90
CA ARG A 96 7.30 8.84 -4.31
C ARG A 96 6.45 9.11 -3.07
N ARG A 97 7.08 9.28 -1.92
CA ARG A 97 6.37 9.46 -0.64
C ARG A 97 5.43 10.68 -0.66
N GLU A 98 5.85 11.76 -1.30
CA GLU A 98 5.08 12.99 -1.44
C GLU A 98 3.80 12.82 -2.27
N ASN A 99 3.75 11.83 -3.16
CA ASN A 99 2.57 11.55 -3.96
C ASN A 99 1.41 10.94 -3.16
N LEU A 100 1.65 10.49 -1.91
CA LEU A 100 0.59 10.06 -1.00
C LEU A 100 -0.21 11.22 -0.40
N VAL A 101 0.20 12.46 -0.60
CA VAL A 101 -0.54 13.63 -0.10
C VAL A 101 -1.56 14.08 -1.14
N ILE A 102 -2.84 14.00 -0.79
CA ILE A 102 -3.97 14.47 -1.59
C ILE A 102 -4.43 15.82 -1.05
N THR A 103 -4.72 16.77 -1.93
CA THR A 103 -5.16 18.11 -1.56
C THR A 103 -6.56 18.41 -2.07
N SER A 104 -7.30 19.23 -1.34
CA SER A 104 -8.65 19.65 -1.73
C SER A 104 -8.65 20.39 -3.07
N GLY A 105 -9.69 20.11 -3.88
CA GLY A 105 -9.81 20.69 -5.22
C GLY A 105 -8.94 20.03 -6.29
N THR A 106 -8.14 19.03 -5.93
CA THR A 106 -7.32 18.28 -6.89
C THR A 106 -7.78 16.82 -6.91
N ASP A 107 -8.40 16.40 -8.01
CA ASP A 107 -8.73 15.00 -8.25
C ASP A 107 -7.69 14.41 -9.22
N ARG A 108 -6.61 13.87 -8.65
CA ARG A 108 -5.57 13.19 -9.41
C ARG A 108 -5.53 11.70 -9.09
N THR A 109 -5.34 10.90 -10.12
CA THR A 109 -5.00 9.48 -9.95
C THR A 109 -3.60 9.37 -9.37
N LEU A 110 -3.44 8.50 -8.38
CA LEU A 110 -2.12 8.18 -7.83
C LEU A 110 -1.40 7.24 -8.79
N THR A 111 -0.16 7.57 -9.14
CA THR A 111 0.60 6.82 -10.14
C THR A 111 2.01 6.53 -9.66
N ILE A 112 2.57 5.45 -10.18
CA ILE A 112 3.99 5.15 -10.06
C ILE A 112 4.73 5.94 -11.14
N ASP A 113 5.66 6.81 -10.73
CA ASP A 113 6.48 7.60 -11.64
C ASP A 113 7.55 6.72 -12.31
N PRO A 114 7.45 6.46 -13.63
CA PRO A 114 8.40 5.59 -14.32
C PRO A 114 9.83 6.12 -14.33
N ALA A 115 10.01 7.44 -14.22
CA ALA A 115 11.33 8.07 -14.23
C ALA A 115 12.13 7.79 -12.95
N MET A 116 11.41 7.48 -11.86
CA MET A 116 12.02 7.18 -10.56
C MET A 116 12.33 5.70 -10.35
N ILE A 117 11.95 4.84 -11.29
CA ILE A 117 12.22 3.42 -11.17
C ILE A 117 13.65 3.15 -11.62
N ARG A 118 14.47 2.58 -10.74
CA ARG A 118 15.84 2.19 -11.05
C ARG A 118 15.88 1.25 -12.26
N LYS A 119 16.82 1.47 -13.17
CA LYS A 119 16.95 0.71 -14.41
C LYS A 119 17.13 -0.79 -14.15
N GLU A 120 17.89 -1.14 -13.13
CA GLU A 120 18.16 -2.51 -12.71
C GLU A 120 16.87 -3.24 -12.33
N ILE A 121 15.96 -2.59 -11.61
CA ILE A 121 14.66 -3.13 -11.22
C ILE A 121 13.84 -3.49 -12.47
N ARG A 122 13.74 -2.56 -13.40
CA ARG A 122 12.98 -2.77 -14.66
C ARG A 122 13.54 -3.88 -15.54
N THR A 123 14.85 -4.09 -15.47
CA THR A 123 15.53 -5.09 -16.32
C THR A 123 15.47 -6.47 -15.71
N LEU A 124 15.76 -6.60 -14.40
CA LEU A 124 15.95 -7.89 -13.76
C LEU A 124 14.62 -8.51 -13.26
N PHE A 125 13.70 -7.69 -12.74
CA PHE A 125 12.51 -8.20 -12.04
C PHE A 125 11.23 -8.18 -12.89
N ARG A 126 11.35 -7.96 -14.18
CA ARG A 126 10.19 -7.80 -15.08
C ARG A 126 9.27 -9.02 -15.16
N GLY A 127 9.83 -10.22 -15.04
CA GLY A 127 9.12 -11.48 -15.23
C GLY A 127 8.69 -12.16 -13.93
N ALA A 128 9.52 -12.04 -12.88
CA ALA A 128 9.30 -12.65 -11.58
C ALA A 128 9.97 -11.81 -10.50
N LEU A 129 9.35 -11.77 -9.33
CA LEU A 129 9.84 -11.04 -8.17
C LEU A 129 9.61 -11.86 -6.91
N LYS A 130 10.68 -12.23 -6.24
CA LYS A 130 10.67 -12.93 -4.97
C LYS A 130 10.89 -11.93 -3.83
N LEU A 131 10.01 -11.93 -2.88
CA LEU A 131 10.03 -10.97 -1.78
C LEU A 131 10.17 -11.66 -0.43
N ARG A 132 10.97 -11.07 0.44
CA ARG A 132 11.00 -11.46 1.85
C ARG A 132 10.18 -10.49 2.68
N GLN A 133 9.12 -10.96 3.30
CA GLN A 133 8.35 -10.17 4.24
C GLN A 133 9.10 -10.05 5.57
N VAL A 134 9.15 -8.83 6.11
CA VAL A 134 9.72 -8.51 7.43
C VAL A 134 8.62 -7.87 8.27
N SER A 135 8.09 -8.65 9.23
CA SER A 135 7.15 -8.15 10.22
C SER A 135 7.91 -7.35 11.28
N ALA A 136 7.76 -6.04 11.26
CA ALA A 136 8.57 -5.12 12.07
C ALA A 136 7.83 -4.60 13.32
N GLY A 137 7.05 -5.46 13.97
CA GLY A 137 6.39 -5.19 15.24
C GLY A 137 5.00 -4.58 15.13
N GLY A 138 4.27 -4.88 14.05
CA GLY A 138 2.86 -4.49 13.86
C GLY A 138 1.87 -5.44 14.53
N ASP A 139 0.60 -5.22 14.23
CA ASP A 139 -0.56 -5.96 14.75
C ASP A 139 -0.92 -7.22 13.94
N ASN A 140 -0.09 -7.60 12.97
CA ASN A 140 -0.29 -8.69 12.02
C ASN A 140 -1.38 -8.46 10.94
N SER A 141 -2.05 -7.33 10.90
CA SER A 141 -3.11 -7.08 9.91
C SER A 141 -2.55 -6.98 8.49
N ALA A 142 -1.43 -6.27 8.31
CA ALA A 142 -0.77 -6.15 7.01
C ALA A 142 -0.24 -7.50 6.51
N GLU A 143 0.32 -8.33 7.40
CA GLU A 143 0.81 -9.67 7.08
C GLU A 143 -0.33 -10.59 6.60
N MET A 144 -1.49 -10.51 7.24
CA MET A 144 -2.68 -11.28 6.84
C MET A 144 -3.15 -10.90 5.44
N GLU A 145 -3.17 -9.61 5.10
CA GLU A 145 -3.54 -9.14 3.77
C GLU A 145 -2.51 -9.52 2.70
N LEU A 146 -1.22 -9.48 3.03
CA LEU A 146 -0.17 -9.97 2.14
C LEU A 146 -0.26 -11.49 1.90
N ASN A 147 -0.66 -12.25 2.92
CA ASN A 147 -0.98 -13.67 2.78
C ASN A 147 -2.20 -13.87 1.87
N ALA A 148 -3.26 -13.07 2.07
CA ALA A 148 -4.45 -13.11 1.24
C ALA A 148 -4.15 -12.79 -0.24
N ALA A 149 -3.13 -11.97 -0.53
CA ALA A 149 -2.71 -11.68 -1.89
C ALA A 149 -2.28 -12.95 -2.68
N GLY A 150 -1.83 -14.00 -1.96
CA GLY A 150 -1.48 -15.29 -2.54
C GLY A 150 -2.63 -16.29 -2.68
N ASN A 151 -3.85 -15.98 -2.20
CA ASN A 151 -4.99 -16.87 -2.31
C ASN A 151 -5.54 -16.94 -3.74
N VAL A 152 -6.42 -17.90 -4.01
CA VAL A 152 -7.00 -18.13 -5.34
C VAL A 152 -7.76 -16.92 -5.91
N ASN A 153 -8.27 -16.04 -5.04
CA ASN A 153 -9.05 -14.88 -5.46
C ASN A 153 -8.17 -13.78 -6.05
N PHE A 154 -7.04 -13.47 -5.39
CA PHE A 154 -6.10 -12.44 -5.83
C PHE A 154 -4.98 -12.99 -6.72
N ASP A 155 -4.49 -14.21 -6.39
CA ASP A 155 -3.54 -14.99 -7.19
C ASP A 155 -2.33 -14.18 -7.66
N MET A 156 -1.61 -13.56 -6.71
CA MET A 156 -0.42 -12.77 -7.03
C MET A 156 0.67 -13.58 -7.76
N GLY A 157 0.66 -14.92 -7.58
CA GLY A 157 1.60 -15.84 -8.23
C GLY A 157 1.51 -15.78 -9.75
N ARG A 158 0.32 -15.58 -10.34
CA ARG A 158 0.16 -15.43 -11.80
C ARG A 158 0.84 -14.17 -12.36
N PHE A 159 1.13 -13.19 -11.51
CA PHE A 159 1.90 -12.00 -11.86
C PHE A 159 3.41 -12.17 -11.61
N GLY A 160 3.83 -13.38 -11.23
CA GLY A 160 5.22 -13.67 -10.91
C GLY A 160 5.70 -13.11 -9.57
N ILE A 161 4.77 -12.78 -8.65
CA ILE A 161 5.11 -12.28 -7.32
C ILE A 161 5.00 -13.44 -6.32
N GLU A 162 6.05 -13.65 -5.53
CA GLU A 162 6.15 -14.75 -4.58
C GLU A 162 6.81 -14.30 -3.29
N PHE A 163 6.34 -14.77 -2.14
CA PHE A 163 7.05 -14.63 -0.87
C PHE A 163 7.94 -15.83 -0.60
N VAL A 164 9.19 -15.57 -0.23
CA VAL A 164 10.19 -16.59 0.07
C VAL A 164 10.64 -16.54 1.52
N ALA A 165 10.94 -17.72 2.09
CA ALA A 165 11.33 -17.83 3.48
C ALA A 165 12.76 -17.31 3.75
N SER A 166 13.68 -17.50 2.80
CA SER A 166 15.07 -17.05 2.95
C SER A 166 15.33 -15.74 2.26
N PRO A 167 15.90 -14.72 2.92
CA PRO A 167 16.27 -13.45 2.29
C PRO A 167 17.32 -13.63 1.19
N ARG A 168 18.14 -14.68 1.23
CA ARG A 168 19.17 -14.96 0.21
C ARG A 168 18.57 -15.34 -1.16
N HIS A 169 17.29 -15.69 -1.19
CA HIS A 169 16.55 -16.01 -2.40
C HIS A 169 15.55 -14.92 -2.80
N ALA A 170 15.57 -13.80 -2.09
CA ALA A 170 14.68 -12.69 -2.34
C ALA A 170 15.34 -11.62 -3.23
N ASP A 171 14.51 -10.94 -4.00
CA ASP A 171 14.86 -9.79 -4.83
C ASP A 171 14.61 -8.46 -4.09
N GLY A 172 13.99 -8.54 -2.90
CA GLY A 172 13.72 -7.39 -2.06
C GLY A 172 12.98 -7.76 -0.78
N ILE A 173 12.77 -6.75 0.07
CA ILE A 173 12.02 -6.89 1.32
C ILE A 173 10.71 -6.11 1.27
N VAL A 174 9.68 -6.67 1.94
CA VAL A 174 8.43 -5.98 2.22
C VAL A 174 8.35 -5.78 3.72
N ILE A 175 8.43 -4.54 4.15
CA ILE A 175 8.36 -4.17 5.57
C ILE A 175 6.91 -3.89 5.93
N THR A 176 6.43 -4.56 6.97
CA THR A 176 5.14 -4.34 7.62
C THR A 176 5.35 -3.91 9.07
N GLY A 177 4.38 -3.17 9.63
CA GLY A 177 4.48 -2.65 10.99
C GLY A 177 5.42 -1.44 11.15
N PRO A 178 5.42 -0.82 12.33
CA PRO A 178 5.98 0.52 12.54
C PRO A 178 7.50 0.58 12.68
N VAL A 179 8.21 -0.53 12.64
CA VAL A 179 9.63 -0.74 12.91
C VAL A 179 9.96 -0.47 14.38
N THR A 180 9.70 -1.48 15.20
CA THR A 180 10.04 -1.44 16.62
C THR A 180 11.54 -1.66 16.86
N ARG A 181 12.07 -1.17 17.98
CA ARG A 181 13.47 -1.36 18.39
C ARG A 181 13.89 -2.83 18.37
N ASN A 182 13.02 -3.71 18.86
CA ASN A 182 13.29 -5.14 18.91
C ASN A 182 13.45 -5.78 17.52
N MET A 183 12.85 -5.17 16.49
CA MET A 183 12.91 -5.67 15.12
C MET A 183 13.91 -4.90 14.23
N SER A 184 14.44 -3.80 14.70
CA SER A 184 15.36 -2.95 13.94
C SER A 184 16.59 -3.74 13.47
N GLU A 185 17.29 -4.42 14.37
CA GLU A 185 18.45 -5.22 14.00
C GLU A 185 18.12 -6.37 13.06
N ALA A 186 17.02 -7.10 13.32
CA ALA A 186 16.57 -8.17 12.46
C ALA A 186 16.22 -7.70 11.04
N LEU A 187 15.71 -6.46 10.92
CA LEU A 187 15.45 -5.81 9.64
C LEU A 187 16.75 -5.53 8.89
N TYR A 188 17.78 -4.96 9.56
CA TYR A 188 19.11 -4.75 8.96
C TYR A 188 19.72 -6.07 8.47
N GLN A 189 19.78 -7.10 9.33
CA GLN A 189 20.33 -8.42 8.99
C GLN A 189 19.59 -9.05 7.81
N THR A 190 18.26 -8.94 7.77
CA THR A 190 17.46 -9.44 6.65
C THR A 190 17.79 -8.70 5.36
N TYR A 191 17.87 -7.38 5.42
CA TYR A 191 18.20 -6.54 4.25
C TYR A 191 19.59 -6.82 3.71
N GLU A 192 20.60 -6.98 4.58
CA GLU A 192 21.97 -7.31 4.19
C GLU A 192 22.05 -8.66 3.48
N ALA A 193 21.27 -9.64 3.93
CA ALA A 193 21.24 -10.98 3.36
C ALA A 193 20.57 -11.06 1.97
N VAL A 194 19.80 -10.05 1.56
CA VAL A 194 19.21 -9.99 0.21
C VAL A 194 20.28 -9.55 -0.80
N PRO A 195 20.48 -10.27 -1.92
CA PRO A 195 21.44 -9.89 -2.97
C PRO A 195 21.10 -8.55 -3.62
N SER A 196 22.13 -7.83 -4.08
CA SER A 196 21.91 -6.61 -4.87
C SER A 196 21.76 -6.94 -6.37
N PRO A 197 20.96 -6.17 -7.12
CA PRO A 197 20.12 -5.06 -6.67
C PRO A 197 18.87 -5.56 -5.95
N LYS A 198 18.43 -4.82 -4.93
CA LYS A 198 17.31 -5.22 -4.08
C LYS A 198 16.28 -4.10 -3.93
N LEU A 199 15.04 -4.48 -3.65
CA LEU A 199 13.89 -3.60 -3.46
C LEU A 199 13.55 -3.42 -1.98
N ILE A 200 13.03 -2.23 -1.64
CA ILE A 200 12.39 -1.96 -0.35
C ILE A 200 10.97 -1.49 -0.59
N ILE A 201 10.00 -2.24 -0.07
CA ILE A 201 8.58 -1.94 -0.16
C ILE A 201 8.03 -1.72 1.25
N LEU A 202 7.35 -0.60 1.48
CA LEU A 202 6.64 -0.32 2.71
C LEU A 202 5.16 -0.63 2.52
N ALA A 203 4.65 -1.65 3.21
CA ALA A 203 3.27 -2.08 3.11
C ALA A 203 2.50 -1.76 4.40
N GLY A 204 1.56 -0.84 4.26
CA GLY A 204 0.71 -0.36 5.35
C GLY A 204 1.15 0.98 5.94
N THR A 205 0.20 1.66 6.53
CA THR A 205 0.38 2.97 7.16
C THR A 205 1.43 2.93 8.26
N ASP A 206 1.46 1.85 9.05
CA ASP A 206 2.42 1.66 10.12
C ASP A 206 3.86 1.59 9.58
N ALA A 207 4.08 0.85 8.50
CA ALA A 207 5.39 0.79 7.84
C ALA A 207 5.79 2.15 7.26
N ILE A 208 4.87 2.87 6.63
CA ILE A 208 5.16 4.14 5.95
C ILE A 208 5.45 5.27 6.95
N SER A 209 4.67 5.40 8.02
CA SER A 209 4.72 6.55 8.93
C SER A 209 4.84 6.23 10.41
N GLY A 210 4.71 4.98 10.80
CA GLY A 210 4.51 4.55 12.18
C GLY A 210 3.05 4.46 12.59
N GLY A 211 2.11 4.93 11.74
CA GLY A 211 0.68 4.87 12.01
C GLY A 211 0.27 5.49 13.36
N ILE A 212 -0.55 4.79 14.12
CA ILE A 212 -0.94 5.20 15.48
C ILE A 212 0.22 5.12 16.48
N TYR A 213 1.29 4.42 16.15
CA TYR A 213 2.47 4.23 17.00
C TYR A 213 3.56 5.27 16.73
N ALA A 214 3.37 6.22 15.80
CA ALA A 214 4.39 7.14 15.29
C ALA A 214 5.13 7.94 16.38
N THR A 215 4.48 8.23 17.51
CA THR A 215 5.05 8.92 18.67
C THR A 215 5.61 8.00 19.75
N GLY A 216 5.55 6.68 19.51
CA GLY A 216 5.99 5.66 20.47
C GLY A 216 7.50 5.65 20.65
N ARG A 217 7.97 5.58 21.89
CA ARG A 217 9.40 5.53 22.24
C ARG A 217 10.08 4.22 21.84
N GLU A 218 9.29 3.19 21.57
CA GLU A 218 9.76 1.86 21.20
C GLU A 218 9.98 1.70 19.69
N LEU A 219 9.84 2.76 18.93
CA LEU A 219 10.14 2.76 17.50
C LEU A 219 11.61 3.11 17.24
N ASP A 220 12.19 2.40 16.28
CA ASP A 220 13.49 2.74 15.69
C ASP A 220 13.38 2.66 14.17
N ARG A 221 13.25 3.82 13.56
CA ARG A 221 13.06 3.99 12.12
C ARG A 221 14.33 4.44 11.39
N SER A 222 15.51 4.29 12.03
CA SER A 222 16.82 4.67 11.46
C SER A 222 17.08 3.99 10.11
N PHE A 223 16.70 2.71 9.98
CA PHE A 223 16.77 1.96 8.73
C PHE A 223 16.12 2.72 7.55
N LEU A 224 14.94 3.28 7.75
CA LEU A 224 14.20 3.99 6.70
C LEU A 224 14.78 5.38 6.36
N SER A 225 15.61 5.91 7.23
CA SER A 225 16.39 7.13 6.97
C SER A 225 17.65 6.85 6.17
N GLU A 226 18.21 5.65 6.32
CA GLU A 226 19.41 5.20 5.62
C GLU A 226 19.09 4.61 4.24
N PHE A 227 18.04 3.81 4.17
CA PHE A 227 17.64 3.09 2.95
C PHE A 227 16.27 3.57 2.46
N PRO A 228 16.22 4.38 1.38
CA PRO A 228 14.95 4.86 0.84
C PRO A 228 14.12 3.74 0.23
N ALA A 229 12.82 3.79 0.45
CA ALA A 229 11.89 2.83 -0.11
C ALA A 229 11.63 3.08 -1.61
N ASP A 230 11.51 2.00 -2.36
CA ASP A 230 11.17 2.02 -3.80
C ASP A 230 9.65 2.08 -4.04
N LEU A 231 8.83 1.61 -3.07
CA LEU A 231 7.38 1.57 -3.20
C LEU A 231 6.70 1.77 -1.84
N PHE A 232 5.65 2.58 -1.84
CA PHE A 232 4.79 2.85 -0.71
C PHE A 232 3.37 2.37 -1.01
N ILE A 233 2.84 1.48 -0.19
CA ILE A 233 1.52 0.86 -0.32
C ILE A 233 0.69 1.25 0.90
N PRO A 234 -0.12 2.32 0.83
CA PRO A 234 -0.90 2.78 1.97
C PRO A 234 -2.07 1.85 2.25
N GLY A 235 -2.56 1.92 3.47
CA GLY A 235 -3.68 1.14 4.00
C GLY A 235 -3.43 0.70 5.43
N ASN A 236 -4.49 0.45 6.16
CA ASN A 236 -4.40 -0.08 7.51
C ASN A 236 -5.56 -1.07 7.76
N PRO A 237 -5.33 -2.33 7.29
CA PRO A 237 -4.18 -2.83 6.49
C PRO A 237 -4.21 -2.46 5.01
N PRO A 238 -3.08 -2.67 4.28
CA PRO A 238 -3.03 -2.48 2.83
C PRO A 238 -3.81 -3.59 2.11
N HIS A 239 -4.67 -3.23 1.16
CA HIS A 239 -5.48 -4.21 0.44
C HIS A 239 -4.63 -5.02 -0.56
N PRO A 240 -4.88 -6.34 -0.74
CA PRO A 240 -4.13 -7.21 -1.66
C PRO A 240 -4.03 -6.67 -3.09
N LEU A 241 -5.12 -6.11 -3.64
CA LEU A 241 -5.09 -5.51 -4.98
C LEU A 241 -4.16 -4.30 -5.06
N THR A 242 -4.13 -3.46 -4.02
CA THR A 242 -3.21 -2.31 -3.96
C THR A 242 -1.75 -2.78 -3.98
N PHE A 243 -1.46 -3.85 -3.23
CA PHE A 243 -0.13 -4.46 -3.20
C PHE A 243 0.25 -5.00 -4.57
N ILE A 244 -0.56 -5.89 -5.15
CA ILE A 244 -0.27 -6.55 -6.43
C ILE A 244 -0.14 -5.50 -7.54
N PHE A 245 -1.08 -4.55 -7.61
CA PHE A 245 -1.06 -3.45 -8.58
C PHE A 245 0.23 -2.63 -8.47
N GLY A 246 0.57 -2.18 -7.26
CA GLY A 246 1.76 -1.37 -7.01
C GLY A 246 3.05 -2.09 -7.43
N VAL A 247 3.21 -3.36 -7.05
CA VAL A 247 4.39 -4.16 -7.39
C VAL A 247 4.48 -4.40 -8.91
N VAL A 248 3.37 -4.81 -9.55
CA VAL A 248 3.34 -5.05 -11.01
C VAL A 248 3.73 -3.80 -11.78
N HIS A 249 3.20 -2.63 -11.40
CA HIS A 249 3.50 -1.37 -12.08
C HIS A 249 4.93 -0.90 -11.84
N LEU A 250 5.48 -1.12 -10.64
CA LEU A 250 6.87 -0.83 -10.34
C LEU A 250 7.83 -1.63 -11.23
N VAL A 251 7.65 -2.95 -11.30
CA VAL A 251 8.62 -3.82 -12.01
C VAL A 251 8.43 -3.82 -13.52
N ARG A 252 7.21 -3.62 -14.03
CA ARG A 252 6.92 -3.61 -15.45
C ARG A 252 6.99 -2.21 -16.07
N GLY A 253 7.12 -1.16 -15.26
CA GLY A 253 7.21 0.22 -15.74
C GLY A 253 5.98 0.69 -16.51
N ARG A 254 4.82 0.10 -16.28
CA ARG A 254 3.55 0.57 -16.86
C ARG A 254 3.10 1.79 -16.08
N SER A 255 2.95 2.91 -16.76
CA SER A 255 2.11 4.01 -16.29
C SER A 255 0.66 3.52 -16.33
N ASN A 256 -0.16 3.91 -15.34
CA ASN A 256 -1.59 3.70 -15.43
C ASN A 256 -2.08 4.18 -16.80
N PRO A 257 -2.82 3.37 -17.57
CA PRO A 257 -3.66 3.94 -18.62
C PRO A 257 -4.72 4.79 -17.89
N GLY A 258 -4.70 6.09 -18.16
CA GLY A 258 -5.67 7.06 -17.66
C GLY A 258 -7.10 6.73 -18.10
#